data_d62eb26ec18a153254afce37d74db6d2
#
_entry.id   d62eb26ec18a153254afce37d74db6d2
#
_cell.length_a   1.000
_cell.length_b   1.000
_cell.length_c   1.000
_cell.angle_alpha   90.00
_cell.angle_beta   90.00
_cell.angle_gamma   90.00
#
_symmetry.space_group_name_H-M   'P 1'
#
loop_
_entity.id
_entity.type
_entity.pdbx_description
1 polymer ?
#
loop_
_entity_poly.entity_id
_entity_poly.type
_entity_poly.pdbx_seq_one_letter_code
_entity_poly.pdbx_strand_id
1 'polypeptide(L)'
;MADALPLLLRAYRALATLVAPLAHHTTKTKITDQGIDCKRLRERKGIATQPRPKGELMWFHAASVGESLSSLRLINALAAADPARTFLITSGTATSAHILAKRLPPRCTHQFAPLDSPLYVRRFLNHWQPDEAVFIESELWPNMILETRARGIPLALLNARISDKTAASWSRVPRTARALLSTFRLIHCQDTRTAVHFQALGAAHAAVGPNL
;
A
#
# COMPACT_ATOMS: atom_id res chain seq x y z
N MET A 1 -2.29 -26.04 7.99
CA MET A 1 -2.06 -25.35 9.28
C MET A 1 -1.50 -23.97 8.95
N ALA A 2 -2.16 -22.88 9.36
CA ALA A 2 -1.60 -21.54 9.16
C ALA A 2 -0.37 -21.43 10.08
N ASP A 3 0.82 -21.28 9.50
CA ASP A 3 2.04 -21.04 10.27
C ASP A 3 1.84 -19.81 11.17
N ALA A 4 2.25 -19.94 12.43
CA ALA A 4 2.15 -18.85 13.39
C ALA A 4 2.98 -17.65 12.89
N LEU A 5 2.40 -16.46 12.96
CA LEU A 5 3.06 -15.22 12.53
C LEU A 5 4.43 -15.07 13.20
N PRO A 6 5.53 -14.80 12.46
CA PRO A 6 6.86 -14.60 13.01
C PRO A 6 6.88 -13.62 14.18
N LEU A 7 7.69 -13.88 15.20
CA LEU A 7 7.76 -13.09 16.42
C LEU A 7 8.01 -11.60 16.13
N LEU A 8 8.90 -11.30 15.17
CA LEU A 8 9.21 -9.93 14.78
C LEU A 8 7.98 -9.20 14.22
N LEU A 9 7.14 -9.85 13.42
CA LEU A 9 5.89 -9.26 12.94
C LEU A 9 4.88 -9.05 14.08
N ARG A 10 4.83 -9.95 15.03
CA ARG A 10 3.99 -9.79 16.23
C ARG A 10 4.45 -8.58 17.05
N ALA A 11 5.76 -8.47 17.30
CA ALA A 11 6.35 -7.32 18.00
C ALA A 11 6.10 -6.01 17.24
N TYR A 12 6.32 -6.00 15.92
CA TYR A 12 6.03 -4.84 15.06
C TYR A 12 4.56 -4.40 15.19
N ARG A 13 3.61 -5.33 15.13
CA ARG A 13 2.18 -5.04 15.23
C ARG A 13 1.82 -4.40 16.57
N ALA A 14 2.37 -4.93 17.67
CA ALA A 14 2.16 -4.37 19.01
C ALA A 14 2.75 -2.95 19.11
N LEU A 15 4.01 -2.77 18.67
CA LEU A 15 4.68 -1.47 18.68
C LEU A 15 3.95 -0.44 17.80
N ALA A 16 3.57 -0.82 16.60
CA ALA A 16 2.83 0.04 15.67
C ALA A 16 1.49 0.50 16.28
N THR A 17 0.83 -0.35 17.07
CA THR A 17 -0.41 0.02 17.77
C THR A 17 -0.15 1.11 18.83
N LEU A 18 0.95 0.99 19.58
CA LEU A 18 1.30 1.95 20.63
C LEU A 18 1.80 3.30 20.06
N VAL A 19 2.58 3.24 18.97
CA VAL A 19 3.21 4.43 18.36
C VAL A 19 2.27 5.19 17.43
N ALA A 20 1.25 4.54 16.87
CA ALA A 20 0.37 5.15 15.88
C ALA A 20 -0.29 6.48 16.32
N PRO A 21 -0.75 6.69 17.58
CA PRO A 21 -1.28 7.98 18.02
C PRO A 21 -0.26 9.11 17.98
N LEU A 22 0.99 8.83 18.40
CA LEU A 22 2.10 9.79 18.35
C LEU A 22 2.48 10.12 16.90
N ALA A 23 2.62 9.10 16.04
CA ALA A 23 2.87 9.27 14.62
C ALA A 23 1.76 10.08 13.93
N HIS A 24 0.50 9.90 14.36
CA HIS A 24 -0.60 10.71 13.86
C HIS A 24 -0.45 12.18 14.25
N HIS A 25 -0.04 12.47 15.48
CA HIS A 25 0.16 13.84 15.94
C HIS A 25 1.23 14.57 15.12
N THR A 26 2.38 13.94 14.91
CA THR A 26 3.48 14.52 14.11
C THR A 26 3.12 14.66 12.63
N THR A 27 2.35 13.71 12.08
CA THR A 27 1.89 13.78 10.69
C THR A 27 0.83 14.86 10.50
N LYS A 28 -0.01 15.12 11.51
CA LYS A 28 -1.04 16.16 11.50
C LYS A 28 -0.44 17.51 11.17
N THR A 29 0.55 17.97 11.95
CA THR A 29 1.21 19.25 11.76
C THR A 29 1.75 19.40 10.33
N LYS A 30 2.50 18.39 9.84
CA LYS A 30 3.09 18.40 8.50
C LYS A 30 2.05 18.51 7.36
N ILE A 31 0.87 17.93 7.54
CA ILE A 31 -0.18 17.93 6.52
C ILE A 31 -0.97 19.22 6.55
N THR A 32 -1.29 19.75 7.74
CA THR A 32 -2.03 21.02 7.88
C THR A 32 -1.23 22.22 7.41
N ASP A 33 0.07 22.29 7.70
CA ASP A 33 0.96 23.36 7.26
C ASP A 33 1.07 23.43 5.72
N GLN A 34 0.69 22.37 5.02
CA GLN A 34 0.67 22.31 3.56
C GLN A 34 -0.73 22.55 2.96
N GLY A 35 -1.67 23.11 3.72
CA GLY A 35 -2.98 23.54 3.21
C GLY A 35 -3.99 22.42 2.95
N ILE A 36 -3.81 21.24 3.55
CA ILE A 36 -4.78 20.14 3.47
C ILE A 36 -5.92 20.38 4.47
N ASP A 37 -7.15 20.16 4.03
CA ASP A 37 -8.33 20.22 4.90
C ASP A 37 -8.17 19.31 6.12
N CYS A 38 -8.34 19.90 7.31
CA CYS A 38 -8.24 19.21 8.59
C CYS A 38 -9.17 17.99 8.69
N LYS A 39 -10.31 17.97 7.99
CA LYS A 39 -11.21 16.82 7.92
C LYS A 39 -10.50 15.59 7.36
N ARG A 40 -9.56 15.76 6.43
CA ARG A 40 -8.81 14.66 5.81
C ARG A 40 -7.75 14.02 6.70
N LEU A 41 -7.38 14.67 7.80
CA LEU A 41 -6.43 14.11 8.78
C LEU A 41 -6.92 12.79 9.40
N ARG A 42 -8.23 12.62 9.49
CA ARG A 42 -8.84 11.38 10.00
C ARG A 42 -8.57 10.17 9.09
N GLU A 43 -8.29 10.42 7.81
CA GLU A 43 -7.93 9.36 6.85
C GLU A 43 -6.68 8.60 7.31
N ARG A 44 -5.70 9.27 7.94
CA ARG A 44 -4.51 8.65 8.54
C ARG A 44 -4.83 7.69 9.69
N LYS A 45 -6.01 7.79 10.29
CA LYS A 45 -6.56 6.85 11.29
C LYS A 45 -7.45 5.76 10.65
N GLY A 46 -7.44 5.66 9.33
CA GLY A 46 -8.29 4.73 8.57
C GLY A 46 -9.76 5.13 8.51
N ILE A 47 -10.10 6.37 8.88
CA ILE A 47 -11.48 6.87 8.86
C ILE A 47 -11.67 7.63 7.55
N ALA A 48 -12.44 7.07 6.63
CA ALA A 48 -12.68 7.66 5.32
C ALA A 48 -13.46 8.98 5.42
N THR A 49 -13.22 9.86 4.44
CA THR A 49 -13.93 11.13 4.25
C THR A 49 -14.86 11.12 3.04
N GLN A 50 -14.77 10.05 2.25
CA GLN A 50 -15.60 9.83 1.07
C GLN A 50 -16.37 8.50 1.22
N PRO A 51 -17.55 8.38 0.63
CA PRO A 51 -18.28 7.11 0.60
C PRO A 51 -17.56 6.10 -0.31
N ARG A 52 -17.71 4.81 -0.01
CA ARG A 52 -17.29 3.75 -0.90
C ARG A 52 -18.16 3.77 -2.17
N PRO A 53 -17.57 3.76 -3.36
CA PRO A 53 -18.34 3.62 -4.59
C PRO A 53 -19.01 2.24 -4.67
N LYS A 54 -20.08 2.14 -5.46
CA LYS A 54 -20.71 0.85 -5.77
C LYS A 54 -19.86 0.07 -6.78
N GLY A 55 -20.00 -1.25 -6.79
CA GLY A 55 -19.31 -2.16 -7.69
C GLY A 55 -17.91 -2.56 -7.22
N GLU A 56 -17.14 -3.14 -8.12
CA GLU A 56 -15.77 -3.59 -7.86
C GLU A 56 -14.84 -2.41 -7.65
N LEU A 57 -14.00 -2.52 -6.62
CA LEU A 57 -13.04 -1.50 -6.20
C LEU A 57 -11.62 -2.07 -6.21
N MET A 58 -10.77 -1.53 -7.08
CA MET A 58 -9.34 -1.83 -7.06
C MET A 58 -8.58 -0.74 -6.28
N TRP A 59 -7.84 -1.16 -5.24
CA TRP A 59 -7.07 -0.26 -4.41
C TRP A 59 -5.61 -0.21 -4.83
N PHE A 60 -5.11 1.01 -5.12
CA PHE A 60 -3.70 1.30 -5.36
C PHE A 60 -3.08 1.99 -4.16
N HIS A 61 -1.94 1.48 -3.69
CA HIS A 61 -1.13 2.15 -2.66
C HIS A 61 0.19 2.64 -3.25
N ALA A 62 0.38 3.96 -3.24
CA ALA A 62 1.52 4.65 -3.81
C ALA A 62 1.93 5.78 -2.85
N ALA A 63 3.01 5.63 -2.09
CA ALA A 63 3.34 6.55 -1.00
C ALA A 63 3.84 7.91 -1.48
N SER A 64 4.58 7.95 -2.57
CA SER A 64 5.22 9.15 -3.13
C SER A 64 4.48 9.76 -4.31
N VAL A 65 4.92 10.95 -4.73
CA VAL A 65 4.41 11.62 -5.95
C VAL A 65 4.72 10.81 -7.20
N GLY A 66 5.96 10.30 -7.33
CA GLY A 66 6.38 9.52 -8.50
C GLY A 66 5.56 8.25 -8.66
N GLU A 67 5.44 7.46 -7.58
CA GLU A 67 4.61 6.26 -7.53
C GLU A 67 3.14 6.55 -7.86
N SER A 68 2.61 7.66 -7.32
CA SER A 68 1.23 8.07 -7.59
C SER A 68 1.01 8.37 -9.07
N LEU A 69 1.95 9.08 -9.72
CA LEU A 69 1.83 9.43 -11.14
C LEU A 69 2.00 8.20 -12.04
N SER A 70 2.91 7.29 -11.73
CA SER A 70 3.06 6.04 -12.50
C SER A 70 1.79 5.18 -12.37
N SER A 71 1.19 5.11 -11.19
CA SER A 71 -0.07 4.39 -10.97
C SER A 71 -1.22 4.94 -11.80
N LEU A 72 -1.30 6.26 -12.04
CA LEU A 72 -2.37 6.85 -12.82
C LEU A 72 -2.40 6.37 -14.28
N ARG A 73 -1.25 6.05 -14.86
CA ARG A 73 -1.19 5.47 -16.21
C ARG A 73 -1.90 4.11 -16.26
N LEU A 74 -1.60 3.25 -15.30
CA LEU A 74 -2.21 1.93 -15.18
C LEU A 74 -3.72 2.05 -14.87
N ILE A 75 -4.09 2.92 -13.92
CA ILE A 75 -5.50 3.16 -13.57
C ILE A 75 -6.29 3.63 -14.81
N ASN A 76 -5.75 4.56 -15.62
CA ASN A 76 -6.39 5.01 -16.86
C ASN A 76 -6.58 3.87 -17.86
N ALA A 77 -5.56 3.03 -18.06
CA ALA A 77 -5.66 1.88 -18.96
C ALA A 77 -6.72 0.87 -18.50
N LEU A 78 -6.74 0.56 -17.21
CA LEU A 78 -7.74 -0.34 -16.61
C LEU A 78 -9.15 0.26 -16.66
N ALA A 79 -9.29 1.57 -16.42
CA ALA A 79 -10.57 2.27 -16.49
C ALA A 79 -11.15 2.34 -17.91
N ALA A 80 -10.29 2.35 -18.93
CA ALA A 80 -10.69 2.27 -20.32
C ALA A 80 -11.11 0.84 -20.72
N ALA A 81 -10.41 -0.17 -20.16
CA ALA A 81 -10.71 -1.57 -20.45
C ALA A 81 -11.98 -2.06 -19.74
N ASP A 82 -12.27 -1.55 -18.54
CA ASP A 82 -13.45 -1.91 -17.75
C ASP A 82 -14.17 -0.65 -17.24
N PRO A 83 -15.23 -0.21 -17.94
CA PRO A 83 -16.02 0.96 -17.58
C PRO A 83 -16.82 0.83 -16.26
N ALA A 84 -17.02 -0.37 -15.74
CA ALA A 84 -17.75 -0.60 -14.48
C ALA A 84 -16.85 -0.52 -13.26
N ARG A 85 -15.55 -0.72 -13.43
CA ARG A 85 -14.57 -0.76 -12.32
C ARG A 85 -14.32 0.61 -11.72
N THR A 86 -14.20 0.65 -10.40
CA THR A 86 -13.85 1.84 -9.62
C THR A 86 -12.47 1.70 -8.99
N PHE A 87 -11.85 2.83 -8.67
CA PHE A 87 -10.48 2.85 -8.19
C PHE A 87 -10.34 3.69 -6.92
N LEU A 88 -9.51 3.23 -6.03
CA LEU A 88 -9.04 3.97 -4.87
C LEU A 88 -7.52 4.08 -4.96
N ILE A 89 -6.99 5.29 -4.88
CA ILE A 89 -5.55 5.50 -4.71
C ILE A 89 -5.26 6.08 -3.34
N THR A 90 -4.31 5.50 -2.62
CA THR A 90 -3.84 6.02 -1.33
C THR A 90 -2.42 6.51 -1.42
N SER A 91 -2.14 7.68 -0.83
CA SER A 91 -0.79 8.24 -0.77
C SER A 91 -0.43 8.75 0.63
N GLY A 92 0.89 9.00 0.85
CA GLY A 92 1.43 9.35 2.16
C GLY A 92 1.60 10.85 2.42
N THR A 93 1.63 11.70 1.37
CA THR A 93 2.07 13.11 1.48
C THR A 93 1.02 14.09 0.99
N ALA A 94 1.04 15.31 1.53
CA ALA A 94 0.19 16.39 1.06
C ALA A 94 0.50 16.77 -0.40
N THR A 95 1.76 16.76 -0.79
CA THR A 95 2.17 17.02 -2.18
C THR A 95 1.55 16.02 -3.15
N SER A 96 1.57 14.71 -2.82
CA SER A 96 0.87 13.70 -3.62
C SER A 96 -0.63 13.96 -3.70
N ALA A 97 -1.26 14.33 -2.57
CA ALA A 97 -2.68 14.66 -2.54
C ALA A 97 -3.05 15.84 -3.44
N HIS A 98 -2.27 16.92 -3.42
CA HIS A 98 -2.49 18.09 -4.28
C HIS A 98 -2.33 17.76 -5.78
N ILE A 99 -1.33 16.94 -6.13
CA ILE A 99 -1.10 16.54 -7.51
C ILE A 99 -2.23 15.61 -7.98
N LEU A 100 -2.59 14.64 -7.16
CA LEU A 100 -3.67 13.71 -7.47
C LEU A 100 -5.01 14.41 -7.62
N ALA A 101 -5.33 15.39 -6.76
CA ALA A 101 -6.58 16.15 -6.85
C ALA A 101 -6.83 16.81 -8.23
N LYS A 102 -5.75 17.11 -8.97
CA LYS A 102 -5.79 17.71 -10.31
C LYS A 102 -5.77 16.69 -11.46
N ARG A 103 -5.47 15.42 -11.17
CA ARG A 103 -5.14 14.41 -12.19
C ARG A 103 -5.88 13.09 -12.05
N LEU A 104 -6.76 12.96 -11.04
CA LEU A 104 -7.53 11.73 -10.86
C LEU A 104 -8.41 11.46 -12.09
N PRO A 105 -8.35 10.25 -12.64
CA PRO A 105 -9.29 9.85 -13.69
C PRO A 105 -10.71 9.72 -13.12
N PRO A 106 -11.73 9.69 -14.00
CA PRO A 106 -13.09 9.38 -13.60
C PRO A 106 -13.15 8.07 -12.80
N ARG A 107 -14.03 7.99 -11.81
CA ARG A 107 -14.24 6.82 -10.97
C ARG A 107 -13.04 6.44 -10.10
N CYS A 108 -12.08 7.35 -9.91
CA CYS A 108 -10.94 7.17 -9.01
C CYS A 108 -11.06 8.14 -7.83
N THR A 109 -10.99 7.61 -6.63
CA THR A 109 -11.01 8.37 -5.38
C THR A 109 -9.62 8.36 -4.74
N HIS A 110 -9.20 9.49 -4.17
CA HIS A 110 -7.97 9.58 -3.40
C HIS A 110 -8.25 9.71 -1.90
N GLN A 111 -7.53 8.90 -1.11
CA GLN A 111 -7.48 9.01 0.34
C GLN A 111 -6.03 9.00 0.82
N PHE A 112 -5.73 9.68 1.95
CA PHE A 112 -4.46 9.45 2.63
C PHE A 112 -4.39 8.01 3.13
N ALA A 113 -3.25 7.35 2.88
CA ALA A 113 -2.98 6.03 3.42
C ALA A 113 -3.12 6.03 4.95
N PRO A 114 -3.76 5.04 5.57
CA PRO A 114 -3.73 4.91 7.02
C PRO A 114 -2.30 4.73 7.50
N LEU A 115 -1.97 5.20 8.70
CA LEU A 115 -0.74 4.80 9.36
C LEU A 115 -0.76 3.28 9.57
N ASP A 116 0.40 2.64 9.44
CA ASP A 116 0.52 1.17 9.43
C ASP A 116 0.33 0.56 10.84
N SER A 117 -0.87 0.77 11.40
CA SER A 117 -1.34 0.20 12.66
C SER A 117 -2.49 -0.77 12.37
N PRO A 118 -2.54 -1.94 13.04
CA PRO A 118 -3.62 -2.91 12.82
C PRO A 118 -5.02 -2.30 12.92
N LEU A 119 -5.26 -1.44 13.91
CA LEU A 119 -6.55 -0.79 14.11
C LEU A 119 -6.91 0.15 12.95
N TYR A 120 -5.95 0.96 12.49
CA TYR A 120 -6.21 1.96 11.46
C TYR A 120 -6.38 1.33 10.08
N VAL A 121 -5.58 0.31 9.79
CA VAL A 121 -5.71 -0.47 8.55
C VAL A 121 -7.03 -1.25 8.53
N ARG A 122 -7.45 -1.85 9.65
CA ARG A 122 -8.74 -2.53 9.74
C ARG A 122 -9.91 -1.58 9.48
N ARG A 123 -9.89 -0.36 10.05
CA ARG A 123 -10.93 0.66 9.79
C ARG A 123 -10.99 1.01 8.32
N PHE A 124 -9.83 1.24 7.71
CA PHE A 124 -9.70 1.53 6.28
C PHE A 124 -10.31 0.39 5.44
N LEU A 125 -9.87 -0.84 5.65
CA LEU A 125 -10.35 -2.00 4.90
C LEU A 125 -11.83 -2.31 5.16
N ASN A 126 -12.35 -2.05 6.36
CA ASN A 126 -13.78 -2.24 6.66
C ASN A 126 -14.67 -1.24 5.93
N HIS A 127 -14.19 -0.01 5.67
CA HIS A 127 -14.93 0.99 4.92
C HIS A 127 -14.83 0.75 3.41
N TRP A 128 -13.61 0.61 2.90
CA TRP A 128 -13.38 0.54 1.46
C TRP A 128 -13.68 -0.84 0.86
N GLN A 129 -13.46 -1.92 1.59
CA GLN A 129 -13.68 -3.30 1.14
C GLN A 129 -13.20 -3.51 -0.31
N PRO A 130 -11.92 -3.27 -0.61
CA PRO A 130 -11.42 -3.44 -1.96
C PRO A 130 -11.46 -4.91 -2.37
N ASP A 131 -11.77 -5.16 -3.64
CA ASP A 131 -11.80 -6.49 -4.23
C ASP A 131 -10.40 -6.97 -4.61
N GLU A 132 -9.51 -6.02 -4.94
CA GLU A 132 -8.10 -6.25 -5.26
C GLU A 132 -7.25 -5.10 -4.72
N ALA A 133 -5.97 -5.37 -4.40
CA ALA A 133 -5.03 -4.37 -3.93
C ALA A 133 -3.71 -4.44 -4.72
N VAL A 134 -3.18 -3.28 -5.09
CA VAL A 134 -1.93 -3.10 -5.82
C VAL A 134 -1.03 -2.15 -5.04
N PHE A 135 0.14 -2.63 -4.64
CA PHE A 135 1.16 -1.81 -4.00
C PHE A 135 2.26 -1.49 -5.02
N ILE A 136 2.80 -0.28 -4.95
CA ILE A 136 3.75 0.22 -5.94
C ILE A 136 5.14 0.34 -5.31
N GLU A 137 6.15 -0.09 -6.06
CA GLU A 137 7.59 0.01 -5.74
C GLU A 137 7.97 -0.70 -4.43
N SER A 138 8.37 0.07 -3.40
CA SER A 138 8.97 -0.47 -2.16
C SER A 138 7.99 -0.49 -0.99
N GLU A 139 6.70 -0.41 -1.23
CA GLU A 139 5.67 -0.23 -0.20
C GLU A 139 5.34 -1.52 0.57
N LEU A 140 6.32 -2.02 1.35
CA LEU A 140 6.19 -3.24 2.15
C LEU A 140 5.72 -2.94 3.59
N TRP A 141 4.55 -2.34 3.74
CA TRP A 141 3.92 -2.02 5.03
C TRP A 141 3.31 -3.27 5.68
N PRO A 142 3.89 -3.80 6.78
CA PRO A 142 3.52 -5.11 7.28
C PRO A 142 2.05 -5.25 7.68
N ASN A 143 1.47 -4.26 8.35
CA ASN A 143 0.07 -4.36 8.77
C ASN A 143 -0.89 -4.21 7.59
N MET A 144 -0.61 -3.32 6.63
CA MET A 144 -1.40 -3.22 5.40
C MET A 144 -1.42 -4.55 4.66
N ILE A 145 -0.25 -5.17 4.46
CA ILE A 145 -0.12 -6.46 3.78
C ILE A 145 -0.89 -7.56 4.54
N LEU A 146 -0.64 -7.70 5.84
CA LEU A 146 -1.22 -8.77 6.64
C LEU A 146 -2.74 -8.64 6.82
N GLU A 147 -3.25 -7.42 7.02
CA GLU A 147 -4.69 -7.18 7.18
C GLU A 147 -5.45 -7.34 5.86
N THR A 148 -4.80 -6.99 4.72
CA THR A 148 -5.34 -7.24 3.37
C THR A 148 -5.43 -8.75 3.10
N ARG A 149 -4.36 -9.49 3.36
CA ARG A 149 -4.36 -10.97 3.27
C ARG A 149 -5.43 -11.61 4.15
N ALA A 150 -5.55 -11.16 5.41
CA ALA A 150 -6.51 -11.73 6.37
C ALA A 150 -7.97 -11.63 5.91
N ARG A 151 -8.27 -10.75 4.94
CA ARG A 151 -9.58 -10.60 4.29
C ARG A 151 -9.70 -11.37 2.98
N GLY A 152 -8.67 -12.12 2.57
CA GLY A 152 -8.67 -12.83 1.30
C GLY A 152 -8.53 -11.93 0.07
N ILE A 153 -8.20 -10.64 0.25
CA ILE A 153 -8.05 -9.69 -0.86
C ILE A 153 -6.76 -10.02 -1.61
N PRO A 154 -6.82 -10.30 -2.93
CA PRO A 154 -5.65 -10.51 -3.76
C PRO A 154 -4.73 -9.28 -3.74
N LEU A 155 -3.43 -9.49 -3.54
CA LEU A 155 -2.45 -8.43 -3.42
C LEU A 155 -1.36 -8.58 -4.48
N ALA A 156 -1.11 -7.52 -5.25
CA ALA A 156 -0.01 -7.43 -6.20
C ALA A 156 1.00 -6.35 -5.76
N LEU A 157 2.28 -6.59 -6.05
CA LEU A 157 3.34 -5.60 -5.95
C LEU A 157 3.86 -5.31 -7.37
N LEU A 158 3.66 -4.11 -7.84
CA LEU A 158 4.04 -3.70 -9.18
C LEU A 158 5.17 -2.67 -9.15
N ASN A 159 5.98 -2.69 -10.20
CA ASN A 159 7.14 -1.82 -10.31
C ASN A 159 8.08 -1.97 -9.11
N ALA A 160 8.17 -3.18 -8.55
CA ALA A 160 8.88 -3.47 -7.32
C ALA A 160 10.36 -3.08 -7.42
N ARG A 161 10.85 -2.44 -6.36
CA ARG A 161 12.22 -1.97 -6.26
C ARG A 161 12.76 -2.22 -4.86
N ILE A 162 13.99 -2.72 -4.77
CA ILE A 162 14.70 -2.90 -3.51
C ILE A 162 16.18 -2.64 -3.69
N SER A 163 16.78 -1.84 -2.81
CA SER A 163 18.22 -1.62 -2.81
C SER A 163 18.96 -2.81 -2.19
N ASP A 164 20.24 -3.00 -2.57
CA ASP A 164 21.09 -4.06 -1.96
C ASP A 164 21.14 -3.95 -0.45
N LYS A 165 21.26 -2.72 0.07
CA LYS A 165 21.26 -2.47 1.53
C LYS A 165 19.96 -2.93 2.18
N THR A 166 18.83 -2.67 1.55
CA THR A 166 17.52 -3.08 2.05
C THR A 166 17.34 -4.59 1.94
N ALA A 167 17.75 -5.19 0.82
CA ALA A 167 17.73 -6.65 0.62
C ALA A 167 18.60 -7.35 1.67
N ALA A 168 19.82 -6.86 1.93
CA ALA A 168 20.70 -7.37 2.97
C ALA A 168 20.12 -7.23 4.39
N SER A 169 19.33 -6.18 4.64
CA SER A 169 18.62 -6.04 5.93
C SER A 169 17.50 -7.08 6.07
N TRP A 170 16.70 -7.31 5.02
CA TRP A 170 15.64 -8.31 5.02
C TRP A 170 16.19 -9.75 5.09
N SER A 171 17.36 -10.02 4.54
CA SER A 171 18.01 -11.35 4.60
C SER A 171 18.38 -11.77 6.03
N ARG A 172 18.53 -10.83 6.96
CA ARG A 172 18.76 -11.10 8.40
C ARG A 172 17.51 -11.62 9.11
N VAL A 173 16.34 -11.46 8.52
CA VAL A 173 15.05 -11.87 9.08
C VAL A 173 14.21 -12.69 8.08
N PRO A 174 14.76 -13.81 7.56
CA PRO A 174 14.23 -14.50 6.39
C PRO A 174 12.80 -15.04 6.58
N ARG A 175 12.44 -15.48 7.80
CA ARG A 175 11.08 -15.92 8.11
C ARG A 175 10.08 -14.77 7.99
N THR A 176 10.46 -13.56 8.41
CA THR A 176 9.64 -12.35 8.31
C THR A 176 9.47 -11.90 6.87
N ALA A 177 10.58 -11.83 6.12
CA ALA A 177 10.57 -11.50 4.70
C ALA A 177 9.64 -12.44 3.92
N ARG A 178 9.84 -13.74 4.06
CA ARG A 178 9.02 -14.76 3.40
C ARG A 178 7.54 -14.63 3.78
N ALA A 179 7.21 -14.44 5.06
CA ALA A 179 5.84 -14.31 5.53
C ALA A 179 5.10 -13.10 4.91
N LEU A 180 5.80 -12.01 4.64
CA LEU A 180 5.22 -10.83 3.96
C LEU A 180 5.16 -11.04 2.45
N LEU A 181 6.26 -11.47 1.83
CA LEU A 181 6.36 -11.58 0.38
C LEU A 181 5.47 -12.69 -0.20
N SER A 182 5.27 -13.78 0.54
CA SER A 182 4.33 -14.85 0.15
C SER A 182 2.86 -14.43 0.16
N THR A 183 2.53 -13.23 0.67
CA THR A 183 1.18 -12.69 0.60
C THR A 183 0.83 -12.15 -0.78
N PHE A 184 1.81 -11.70 -1.52
CA PHE A 184 1.57 -11.17 -2.86
C PHE A 184 1.32 -12.31 -3.84
N ARG A 185 0.24 -12.21 -4.59
CA ARG A 185 -0.08 -13.12 -5.69
C ARG A 185 0.80 -12.85 -6.91
N LEU A 186 1.23 -11.61 -7.08
CA LEU A 186 2.04 -11.14 -8.18
C LEU A 186 3.09 -10.17 -7.67
N ILE A 187 4.36 -10.35 -8.08
CA ILE A 187 5.43 -9.38 -7.85
C ILE A 187 6.12 -9.13 -9.19
N HIS A 188 5.89 -7.94 -9.76
CA HIS A 188 6.60 -7.46 -10.94
C HIS A 188 7.66 -6.46 -10.55
N CYS A 189 8.91 -6.80 -10.83
CA CYS A 189 10.10 -6.00 -10.52
C CYS A 189 10.51 -5.11 -11.70
N GLN A 190 11.15 -3.97 -11.41
CA GLN A 190 11.65 -3.04 -12.44
C GLN A 190 12.78 -3.63 -13.26
N ASP A 191 13.62 -4.49 -12.65
CA ASP A 191 14.81 -5.05 -13.26
C ASP A 191 15.14 -6.44 -12.70
N THR A 192 16.06 -7.12 -13.38
CA THR A 192 16.53 -8.47 -13.03
C THR A 192 17.20 -8.52 -11.66
N ARG A 193 17.97 -7.49 -11.27
CA ARG A 193 18.64 -7.42 -9.97
C ARG A 193 17.63 -7.42 -8.84
N THR A 194 16.61 -6.61 -8.97
CA THR A 194 15.47 -6.55 -8.02
C THR A 194 14.75 -7.89 -7.93
N ALA A 195 14.48 -8.55 -9.07
CA ALA A 195 13.83 -9.86 -9.08
C ALA A 195 14.67 -10.92 -8.34
N VAL A 196 15.98 -10.96 -8.56
CA VAL A 196 16.91 -11.85 -7.84
C VAL A 196 16.87 -11.61 -6.33
N HIS A 197 16.85 -10.33 -5.89
CA HIS A 197 16.71 -10.02 -4.46
C HIS A 197 15.39 -10.53 -3.87
N PHE A 198 14.27 -10.29 -4.52
CA PHE A 198 12.97 -10.77 -4.03
C PHE A 198 12.88 -12.29 -4.00
N GLN A 199 13.43 -12.98 -5.01
CA GLN A 199 13.51 -14.44 -5.04
C GLN A 199 14.35 -15.00 -3.88
N ALA A 200 15.52 -14.40 -3.62
CA ALA A 200 16.38 -14.76 -2.49
C ALA A 200 15.70 -14.54 -1.12
N LEU A 201 14.81 -13.54 -1.02
CA LEU A 201 14.02 -13.25 0.17
C LEU A 201 12.79 -14.17 0.32
N GLY A 202 12.56 -15.08 -0.62
CA GLY A 202 11.51 -16.11 -0.55
C GLY A 202 10.28 -15.85 -1.42
N ALA A 203 10.34 -14.87 -2.33
CA ALA A 203 9.32 -14.63 -3.35
C ALA A 203 9.72 -15.30 -4.68
N ALA A 204 9.70 -16.63 -4.74
CA ALA A 204 10.15 -17.40 -5.92
C ALA A 204 9.40 -17.03 -7.22
N HIS A 205 8.20 -16.46 -7.13
CA HIS A 205 7.37 -16.02 -8.25
C HIS A 205 7.64 -14.56 -8.67
N ALA A 206 8.59 -13.86 -8.04
CA ALA A 206 8.97 -12.52 -8.46
C ALA A 206 9.67 -12.57 -9.84
N ALA A 207 9.20 -11.73 -10.76
CA ALA A 207 9.71 -11.67 -12.13
C ALA A 207 9.86 -10.22 -12.59
N VAL A 208 10.66 -9.99 -13.63
CA VAL A 208 10.72 -8.68 -14.27
C VAL A 208 9.40 -8.44 -15.02
N GLY A 209 8.81 -7.26 -14.81
CA GLY A 209 7.59 -6.83 -15.47
C GLY A 209 7.79 -5.52 -16.23
N PRO A 210 6.75 -5.05 -16.94
CA PRO A 210 6.79 -3.74 -17.56
C PRO A 210 6.90 -2.64 -16.51
N ASN A 211 7.69 -1.60 -16.80
CA ASN A 211 7.75 -0.39 -15.99
C ASN A 211 6.47 0.44 -16.16
N LEU A 212 6.00 1.03 -15.05
CA LEU A 212 4.81 1.89 -15.01
C LEU A 212 5.11 3.32 -15.46
#